data_b195e3427c96f22f06555d57a9a3a254
#
_entry.id   b195e3427c96f22f06555d57a9a3a254
#
_cell.length_a   1.000
_cell.length_b   1.000
_cell.length_c   1.000
_cell.angle_alpha   90.00
_cell.angle_beta   90.00
_cell.angle_gamma   90.00
#
_symmetry.space_group_name_H-M   'P 1'
#
loop_
_entity.id
_entity.type
_entity.pdbx_description
1 polymer ?
#
loop_
_entity_poly.entity_id
_entity_poly.type
_entity_poly.pdbx_seq_one_letter_code
_entity_poly.pdbx_strand_id
1 'polypeptide(L)'
;MKKSIILLSFSLLSSSMFAQKAELTSAILSFRKQDMESAKSYVDAAEVKLNNGATLKAKDLGKFWHHKGLVYYSLYDTSKDISLLEAAANAFKTDTETDGSTYAKKSSNELVRCAIAFNNAAFEKYDAKDFSAALGLFESVVEINAYDAIGKIDTSNLYNASLMAVQANDSDKAIELFSKLIDLDSSNGDYHLSLIQQYSKLENDQERFNAIKKGRELAPNHTGLIFEEVNYYLALNNNEELLISLESAIKAAPENKILHFAKGSALGSLKRYDEAKAAYLSAIAIDVDYFDAYNNLGSLYLDQAIPLIDKMNNLGLSQADQKKYNSLKSQRNKLYKNAQPYLEEAVRINNTEVQLLNALKDVCYQTDDIECWKKTNDLLKQISK
;
A
#
# COMPACT_ATOMS: atom_id res chain seq x y z
N MET A 1 37.60 53.78 39.04
CA MET A 1 37.34 52.33 38.97
C MET A 1 36.46 51.88 37.81
N LYS A 2 35.59 52.71 37.14
CA LYS A 2 34.75 52.26 36.00
C LYS A 2 35.46 52.10 34.65
N LYS A 3 36.62 52.72 34.41
CA LYS A 3 37.35 52.59 33.13
C LYS A 3 38.21 51.29 33.04
N SER A 4 38.62 50.72 34.15
CA SER A 4 39.43 49.51 34.13
C SER A 4 38.60 48.22 33.90
N ILE A 5 37.29 48.22 34.25
CA ILE A 5 36.41 47.05 34.07
C ILE A 5 36.02 46.92 32.57
N ILE A 6 35.85 48.02 31.86
CA ILE A 6 35.52 48.01 30.42
C ILE A 6 36.73 47.55 29.60
N LEU A 7 37.94 47.85 29.97
CA LEU A 7 39.15 47.36 29.28
C LEU A 7 39.39 45.86 29.51
N LEU A 8 39.08 45.32 30.69
CA LEU A 8 39.21 43.88 30.96
C LEU A 8 38.16 43.04 30.21
N SER A 9 36.92 43.55 30.08
CA SER A 9 35.89 42.83 29.30
C SER A 9 36.17 42.88 27.80
N PHE A 10 36.75 43.92 27.25
CA PHE A 10 37.14 44.04 25.85
C PHE A 10 38.38 43.16 25.55
N SER A 11 39.30 42.99 26.46
CA SER A 11 40.51 42.13 26.29
C SER A 11 40.15 40.65 26.39
N LEU A 12 39.18 40.24 27.19
CA LEU A 12 38.71 38.88 27.27
C LEU A 12 37.91 38.46 26.04
N LEU A 13 37.09 39.35 25.46
CA LEU A 13 36.37 39.13 24.21
C LEU A 13 37.31 39.04 22.99
N SER A 14 38.37 39.87 22.95
CA SER A 14 39.34 39.82 21.85
C SER A 14 40.22 38.57 21.96
N SER A 15 40.62 38.12 23.13
CA SER A 15 41.42 36.90 23.28
C SER A 15 40.71 35.63 22.88
N SER A 16 39.38 35.56 23.17
CA SER A 16 38.56 34.40 22.77
C SER A 16 38.38 34.31 21.24
N MET A 17 38.23 35.48 20.57
CA MET A 17 38.11 35.57 19.12
C MET A 17 39.38 35.15 18.38
N PHE A 18 40.55 35.50 18.92
CA PHE A 18 41.84 35.09 18.37
C PHE A 18 42.14 33.57 18.52
N ALA A 19 41.75 33.00 19.66
CA ALA A 19 41.94 31.59 19.93
C ALA A 19 41.09 30.70 18.98
N GLN A 20 39.87 31.10 18.64
CA GLN A 20 39.02 30.36 17.69
C GLN A 20 39.50 30.43 16.24
N LYS A 21 40.03 31.60 15.82
CA LYS A 21 40.68 31.69 14.49
C LYS A 21 41.91 30.82 14.40
N ALA A 22 42.65 30.66 15.47
CA ALA A 22 43.83 29.76 15.51
C ALA A 22 43.40 28.29 15.34
N GLU A 23 42.33 27.83 16.04
CA GLU A 23 41.80 26.49 15.91
C GLU A 23 41.20 26.21 14.53
N LEU A 24 40.42 27.13 13.97
CA LEU A 24 39.95 27.00 12.60
C LEU A 24 41.10 26.93 11.58
N THR A 25 42.15 27.72 11.78
CA THR A 25 43.32 27.68 10.91
C THR A 25 44.05 26.33 11.04
N SER A 26 44.21 25.83 12.28
CA SER A 26 44.83 24.52 12.55
C SER A 26 44.03 23.38 11.95
N ALA A 27 42.70 23.41 12.09
CA ALA A 27 41.79 22.45 11.46
C ALA A 27 41.96 22.40 9.93
N ILE A 28 41.99 23.56 9.28
CA ILE A 28 42.17 23.65 7.83
C ILE A 28 43.56 23.13 7.37
N LEU A 29 44.59 23.42 8.16
CA LEU A 29 45.93 22.93 7.86
C LEU A 29 46.04 21.40 8.04
N SER A 30 45.49 20.85 9.11
CA SER A 30 45.41 19.42 9.35
C SER A 30 44.61 18.71 8.26
N PHE A 31 43.47 19.25 7.88
CA PHE A 31 42.61 18.74 6.78
C PHE A 31 43.41 18.68 5.45
N ARG A 32 44.15 19.77 5.10
CA ARG A 32 45.02 19.81 3.90
C ARG A 32 46.17 18.78 3.95
N LYS A 33 46.64 18.44 5.13
CA LYS A 33 47.68 17.41 5.35
C LYS A 33 47.08 16.01 5.41
N GLN A 34 45.79 15.87 5.24
CA GLN A 34 45.02 14.60 5.41
C GLN A 34 45.11 13.99 6.81
N ASP A 35 45.45 14.80 7.81
CA ASP A 35 45.40 14.43 9.22
C ASP A 35 43.98 14.72 9.75
N MET A 36 43.06 13.77 9.49
CA MET A 36 41.63 13.94 9.79
C MET A 36 41.33 13.90 11.30
N GLU A 37 42.08 13.14 12.07
CA GLU A 37 41.96 13.06 13.53
C GLU A 37 42.23 14.43 14.19
N SER A 38 43.40 15.03 13.83
CA SER A 38 43.72 16.38 14.31
C SER A 38 42.74 17.43 13.79
N ALA A 39 42.33 17.32 12.50
CA ALA A 39 41.35 18.24 11.94
C ALA A 39 40.01 18.19 12.70
N LYS A 40 39.52 16.99 13.04
CA LYS A 40 38.32 16.78 13.84
C LYS A 40 38.47 17.39 15.23
N SER A 41 39.59 17.09 15.91
CA SER A 41 39.84 17.64 17.27
C SER A 41 39.79 19.18 17.28
N TYR A 42 40.35 19.84 16.27
CA TYR A 42 40.35 21.30 16.18
C TYR A 42 38.94 21.89 15.88
N VAL A 43 38.16 21.28 14.98
CA VAL A 43 36.82 21.79 14.69
C VAL A 43 35.89 21.59 15.87
N ASP A 44 36.01 20.46 16.60
CA ASP A 44 35.21 20.18 17.78
C ASP A 44 35.55 21.15 18.93
N ALA A 45 36.84 21.42 19.14
CA ALA A 45 37.27 22.39 20.13
C ALA A 45 36.77 23.82 19.81
N ALA A 46 36.76 24.21 18.53
CA ALA A 46 36.20 25.48 18.09
C ALA A 46 34.69 25.55 18.30
N GLU A 47 33.97 24.46 18.01
CA GLU A 47 32.51 24.39 18.24
C GLU A 47 32.15 24.53 19.72
N VAL A 48 32.85 23.84 20.60
CA VAL A 48 32.65 23.95 22.06
C VAL A 48 32.78 25.40 22.51
N LYS A 49 33.76 26.14 21.99
CA LYS A 49 33.92 27.56 22.31
C LYS A 49 32.78 28.42 21.77
N LEU A 50 32.30 28.14 20.52
CA LEU A 50 31.13 28.83 19.95
C LEU A 50 29.89 28.63 20.81
N ASN A 51 29.64 27.39 21.24
CA ASN A 51 28.53 27.04 22.11
C ASN A 51 28.62 27.68 23.51
N ASN A 52 29.83 27.97 23.96
CA ASN A 52 30.08 28.68 25.22
C ASN A 52 30.05 30.23 25.07
N GLY A 53 29.48 30.74 23.98
CA GLY A 53 29.21 32.15 23.79
C GLY A 53 30.34 32.94 23.13
N ALA A 54 31.37 32.28 22.62
CA ALA A 54 32.38 32.97 21.81
C ALA A 54 31.81 33.29 20.41
N THR A 55 32.27 34.36 19.78
CA THR A 55 31.70 34.86 18.52
C THR A 55 32.75 34.94 17.41
N LEU A 56 32.34 34.55 16.21
CA LEU A 56 33.10 34.76 14.97
C LEU A 56 32.35 35.78 14.08
N LYS A 57 33.09 36.49 13.21
CA LYS A 57 32.47 37.24 12.14
C LYS A 57 31.75 36.29 11.18
N ALA A 58 30.64 36.70 10.56
CA ALA A 58 29.85 35.88 9.66
C ALA A 58 30.69 35.12 8.62
N LYS A 59 31.65 35.78 7.97
CA LYS A 59 32.56 35.15 7.04
C LYS A 59 33.42 34.04 7.66
N ASP A 60 33.91 34.22 8.87
CA ASP A 60 34.74 33.24 9.56
C ASP A 60 33.85 32.13 10.15
N LEU A 61 32.63 32.43 10.54
CA LEU A 61 31.62 31.48 11.00
C LEU A 61 31.19 30.53 9.85
N GLY A 62 30.83 31.08 8.69
CA GLY A 62 30.53 30.24 7.51
C GLY A 62 31.72 29.40 7.08
N LYS A 63 32.94 29.97 7.12
CA LYS A 63 34.14 29.19 6.85
C LYS A 63 34.32 28.04 7.85
N PHE A 64 34.00 28.24 9.13
CA PHE A 64 34.09 27.21 10.16
C PHE A 64 33.11 26.06 9.85
N TRP A 65 31.83 26.35 9.66
CA TRP A 65 30.82 25.33 9.38
C TRP A 65 31.11 24.54 8.12
N HIS A 66 31.50 25.23 7.04
CA HIS A 66 31.91 24.58 5.80
C HIS A 66 33.06 23.59 6.01
N HIS A 67 34.13 23.99 6.69
CA HIS A 67 35.30 23.10 6.90
C HIS A 67 34.98 21.99 7.91
N LYS A 68 34.15 22.24 8.92
CA LYS A 68 33.64 21.16 9.78
C LYS A 68 32.92 20.12 8.95
N GLY A 69 32.01 20.52 8.06
CA GLY A 69 31.34 19.60 7.14
C GLY A 69 32.31 18.77 6.30
N LEU A 70 33.33 19.41 5.71
CA LEU A 70 34.33 18.71 4.92
C LEU A 70 35.11 17.68 5.74
N VAL A 71 35.52 17.99 6.96
CA VAL A 71 36.24 17.08 7.86
C VAL A 71 35.39 15.88 8.18
N TYR A 72 34.14 16.10 8.61
CA TYR A 72 33.22 15.01 8.98
C TYR A 72 32.83 14.16 7.79
N TYR A 73 32.62 14.76 6.60
CA TYR A 73 32.38 13.99 5.38
C TYR A 73 33.56 13.09 4.99
N SER A 74 34.82 13.60 5.10
CA SER A 74 35.98 12.80 4.82
C SER A 74 36.19 11.64 5.78
N LEU A 75 35.84 11.81 7.06
CA LEU A 75 35.81 10.75 8.05
C LEU A 75 34.75 9.71 7.74
N TYR A 76 33.55 10.14 7.37
CA TYR A 76 32.50 9.26 6.89
C TYR A 76 32.94 8.43 5.69
N ASP A 77 33.57 9.08 4.71
CA ASP A 77 33.97 8.39 3.48
C ASP A 77 34.94 7.22 3.74
N THR A 78 35.73 7.32 4.80
CA THR A 78 36.66 6.27 5.24
C THR A 78 36.01 5.21 6.12
N SER A 79 35.18 5.64 7.09
CA SER A 79 34.62 4.74 8.11
C SER A 79 33.23 4.19 7.77
N LYS A 80 32.50 4.87 6.90
CA LYS A 80 31.07 4.64 6.59
C LYS A 80 30.14 4.79 7.80
N ASP A 81 30.61 5.48 8.85
CA ASP A 81 29.79 5.80 10.03
C ASP A 81 28.76 6.91 9.68
N ILE A 82 27.49 6.54 9.66
CA ILE A 82 26.39 7.45 9.30
C ILE A 82 26.33 8.67 10.21
N SER A 83 26.69 8.55 11.48
CA SER A 83 26.69 9.70 12.40
C SER A 83 27.63 10.82 11.96
N LEU A 84 28.74 10.48 11.29
CA LEU A 84 29.65 11.45 10.72
C LEU A 84 29.07 12.13 9.47
N LEU A 85 28.29 11.41 8.67
CA LEU A 85 27.58 11.98 7.52
C LEU A 85 26.49 12.95 7.96
N GLU A 86 25.73 12.59 9.02
CA GLU A 86 24.75 13.48 9.63
C GLU A 86 25.39 14.75 10.17
N ALA A 87 26.52 14.62 10.89
CA ALA A 87 27.26 15.76 11.38
C ALA A 87 27.80 16.67 10.25
N ALA A 88 28.23 16.05 9.14
CA ALA A 88 28.66 16.79 7.96
C ALA A 88 27.50 17.57 7.32
N ALA A 89 26.38 16.91 7.10
CA ALA A 89 25.18 17.53 6.52
C ALA A 89 24.66 18.69 7.40
N ASN A 90 24.60 18.48 8.72
CA ASN A 90 24.21 19.53 9.66
C ASN A 90 25.17 20.74 9.65
N ALA A 91 26.47 20.50 9.54
CA ALA A 91 27.43 21.58 9.43
C ALA A 91 27.28 22.39 8.12
N PHE A 92 27.09 21.72 6.99
CA PHE A 92 26.82 22.39 5.72
C PHE A 92 25.50 23.15 5.72
N LYS A 93 24.45 22.57 6.31
CA LYS A 93 23.15 23.23 6.50
C LYS A 93 23.29 24.52 7.31
N THR A 94 23.97 24.44 8.44
CA THR A 94 24.24 25.60 9.30
C THR A 94 25.01 26.71 8.57
N ASP A 95 25.97 26.35 7.69
CA ASP A 95 26.65 27.36 6.88
C ASP A 95 25.71 28.05 5.89
N THR A 96 24.82 27.31 5.25
CA THR A 96 23.86 27.90 4.30
C THR A 96 22.86 28.85 4.99
N GLU A 97 22.58 28.63 6.26
CA GLU A 97 21.74 29.49 7.13
C GLU A 97 22.53 30.65 7.76
N THR A 98 23.87 30.63 7.68
CA THR A 98 24.69 31.68 8.27
C THR A 98 24.64 32.95 7.42
N ASP A 99 23.95 33.97 7.90
CA ASP A 99 23.83 35.26 7.21
C ASP A 99 25.23 35.86 6.94
N GLY A 100 25.46 36.28 5.68
CA GLY A 100 26.75 36.81 5.24
C GLY A 100 27.87 35.80 5.07
N SER A 101 27.57 34.47 5.09
CA SER A 101 28.54 33.43 4.75
C SER A 101 28.97 33.55 3.28
N THR A 102 30.27 33.48 3.02
CA THR A 102 30.82 33.42 1.66
C THR A 102 31.00 31.97 1.18
N TYR A 103 30.67 30.98 2.00
CA TYR A 103 30.77 29.55 1.72
C TYR A 103 29.41 28.91 1.45
N ALA A 104 28.27 29.55 1.75
CA ALA A 104 26.92 29.02 1.64
C ALA A 104 26.65 28.26 0.32
N LYS A 105 27.01 28.83 -0.84
CA LYS A 105 26.87 28.16 -2.13
C LYS A 105 27.72 26.88 -2.25
N LYS A 106 28.92 26.85 -1.66
CA LYS A 106 29.75 25.64 -1.65
C LYS A 106 29.14 24.58 -0.74
N SER A 107 28.68 24.98 0.43
CA SER A 107 28.01 24.09 1.38
C SER A 107 26.71 23.51 0.82
N SER A 108 25.93 24.28 0.05
CA SER A 108 24.81 23.75 -0.72
C SER A 108 25.20 22.60 -1.66
N ASN A 109 26.31 22.74 -2.38
CA ASN A 109 26.81 21.68 -3.26
C ASN A 109 27.27 20.44 -2.46
N GLU A 110 27.88 20.64 -1.30
CA GLU A 110 28.30 19.54 -0.42
C GLU A 110 27.08 18.86 0.22
N LEU A 111 25.98 19.58 0.52
CA LEU A 111 24.70 18.98 0.93
C LEU A 111 24.15 18.02 -0.12
N VAL A 112 24.23 18.35 -1.40
CA VAL A 112 23.84 17.42 -2.47
C VAL A 112 24.71 16.17 -2.45
N ARG A 113 26.03 16.31 -2.18
CA ARG A 113 26.89 15.14 -2.00
C ARG A 113 26.51 14.29 -0.79
N CYS A 114 26.12 14.92 0.32
CA CYS A 114 25.59 14.22 1.48
C CYS A 114 24.29 13.46 1.13
N ALA A 115 23.36 14.08 0.38
CA ALA A 115 22.16 13.39 -0.08
C ALA A 115 22.47 12.16 -0.93
N ILE A 116 23.44 12.23 -1.84
CA ILE A 116 23.89 11.06 -2.61
C ILE A 116 24.47 9.99 -1.71
N ALA A 117 25.28 10.37 -0.70
CA ALA A 117 25.88 9.43 0.24
C ALA A 117 24.80 8.74 1.12
N PHE A 118 23.82 9.49 1.62
CA PHE A 118 22.67 8.92 2.34
C PHE A 118 21.86 7.98 1.47
N ASN A 119 21.61 8.34 0.22
CA ASN A 119 20.89 7.48 -0.72
C ASN A 119 21.62 6.15 -0.95
N ASN A 120 22.95 6.18 -1.14
CA ASN A 120 23.72 4.96 -1.28
C ASN A 120 23.67 4.10 -0.03
N ALA A 121 23.83 4.71 1.16
CA ALA A 121 23.74 4.01 2.42
C ALA A 121 22.32 3.44 2.65
N ALA A 122 21.27 4.12 2.20
CA ALA A 122 19.89 3.61 2.26
C ALA A 122 19.73 2.32 1.45
N PHE A 123 20.29 2.27 0.24
CA PHE A 123 20.25 1.03 -0.56
C PHE A 123 21.09 -0.08 0.06
N GLU A 124 22.26 0.20 0.65
CA GLU A 124 23.03 -0.80 1.39
C GLU A 124 22.23 -1.39 2.56
N LYS A 125 21.46 -0.55 3.29
CA LYS A 125 20.55 -1.00 4.37
C LYS A 125 19.37 -1.79 3.83
N TYR A 126 18.80 -1.39 2.70
CA TYR A 126 17.75 -2.15 2.01
C TYR A 126 18.24 -3.56 1.63
N ASP A 127 19.42 -3.68 1.02
CA ASP A 127 20.00 -4.96 0.63
C ASP A 127 20.29 -5.86 1.86
N ALA A 128 20.67 -5.24 2.98
CA ALA A 128 20.82 -5.92 4.27
C ALA A 128 19.49 -6.24 4.97
N LYS A 129 18.33 -5.86 4.39
CA LYS A 129 16.98 -5.97 4.95
C LYS A 129 16.77 -5.21 6.26
N ASP A 130 17.59 -4.21 6.53
CA ASP A 130 17.44 -3.27 7.64
C ASP A 130 16.54 -2.11 7.19
N PHE A 131 15.24 -2.42 7.02
CA PHE A 131 14.28 -1.50 6.42
C PHE A 131 14.04 -0.25 7.27
N SER A 132 14.13 -0.37 8.59
CA SER A 132 13.99 0.78 9.49
C SER A 132 15.16 1.77 9.32
N ALA A 133 16.39 1.28 9.21
CA ALA A 133 17.53 2.14 8.94
C ALA A 133 17.46 2.73 7.52
N ALA A 134 17.07 1.93 6.51
CA ALA A 134 16.89 2.42 5.13
C ALA A 134 15.83 3.54 5.07
N LEU A 135 14.71 3.40 5.80
CA LEU A 135 13.67 4.42 5.92
C LEU A 135 14.27 5.76 6.37
N GLY A 136 14.94 5.78 7.52
CA GLY A 136 15.51 7.02 8.06
C GLY A 136 16.53 7.68 7.11
N LEU A 137 17.30 6.87 6.38
CA LEU A 137 18.28 7.39 5.41
C LEU A 137 17.59 7.98 4.17
N PHE A 138 16.53 7.36 3.62
CA PHE A 138 15.74 7.96 2.54
C PHE A 138 15.02 9.24 2.99
N GLU A 139 14.50 9.30 4.22
CA GLU A 139 13.93 10.53 4.77
C GLU A 139 14.98 11.63 4.86
N SER A 140 16.21 11.32 5.27
CA SER A 140 17.31 12.29 5.28
C SER A 140 17.61 12.84 3.87
N VAL A 141 17.52 12.01 2.82
CA VAL A 141 17.66 12.48 1.44
C VAL A 141 16.53 13.44 1.05
N VAL A 142 15.29 13.08 1.38
CA VAL A 142 14.11 13.93 1.10
C VAL A 142 14.22 15.27 1.82
N GLU A 143 14.61 15.26 3.10
CA GLU A 143 14.79 16.48 3.89
C GLU A 143 15.88 17.39 3.30
N ILE A 144 17.06 16.84 2.98
CA ILE A 144 18.15 17.60 2.38
C ILE A 144 17.72 18.20 1.04
N ASN A 145 17.06 17.42 0.18
CA ASN A 145 16.65 17.90 -1.14
C ASN A 145 15.54 18.98 -1.04
N ALA A 146 14.64 18.88 -0.06
CA ALA A 146 13.60 19.88 0.19
C ALA A 146 14.12 21.17 0.83
N TYR A 147 15.37 21.17 1.34
CA TYR A 147 15.94 22.32 2.02
C TYR A 147 16.08 23.52 1.08
N ASP A 148 15.75 24.72 1.56
CA ASP A 148 15.61 25.96 0.75
C ASP A 148 16.82 26.23 -0.16
N ALA A 149 18.03 25.93 0.28
CA ALA A 149 19.26 26.09 -0.49
C ALA A 149 19.35 25.15 -1.72
N ILE A 150 18.55 24.09 -1.78
CA ILE A 150 18.47 23.11 -2.87
C ILE A 150 17.10 23.21 -3.56
N GLY A 151 16.01 23.27 -2.80
CA GLY A 151 14.65 23.51 -3.27
C GLY A 151 14.08 22.46 -4.22
N LYS A 152 14.46 21.18 -4.03
CA LYS A 152 14.04 20.08 -4.89
C LYS A 152 13.03 19.20 -4.17
N ILE A 153 11.85 18.98 -4.79
CA ILE A 153 10.90 17.94 -4.34
C ILE A 153 11.39 16.61 -4.86
N ASP A 154 11.71 15.69 -3.96
CA ASP A 154 12.23 14.34 -4.29
C ASP A 154 11.16 13.26 -4.06
N THR A 155 10.24 13.16 -5.01
CA THR A 155 9.16 12.16 -4.98
C THR A 155 9.69 10.74 -5.04
N SER A 156 10.82 10.48 -5.69
CA SER A 156 11.41 9.15 -5.81
C SER A 156 11.89 8.63 -4.45
N ASN A 157 12.65 9.44 -3.72
CA ASN A 157 13.11 9.02 -2.39
C ASN A 157 11.99 9.07 -1.34
N LEU A 158 10.99 9.95 -1.49
CA LEU A 158 9.79 9.91 -0.68
C LEU A 158 9.01 8.58 -0.88
N TYR A 159 8.92 8.10 -2.14
CA TYR A 159 8.32 6.81 -2.44
C TYR A 159 9.15 5.64 -1.89
N ASN A 160 10.47 5.67 -2.05
CA ASN A 160 11.35 4.68 -1.45
C ASN A 160 11.19 4.62 0.08
N ALA A 161 11.15 5.78 0.74
CA ALA A 161 10.90 5.86 2.18
C ALA A 161 9.55 5.22 2.56
N SER A 162 8.49 5.50 1.80
CA SER A 162 7.16 4.92 2.06
C SER A 162 7.16 3.39 1.92
N LEU A 163 7.88 2.85 0.93
CA LEU A 163 8.05 1.40 0.78
C LEU A 163 8.85 0.80 1.93
N MET A 164 9.88 1.49 2.40
CA MET A 164 10.66 1.02 3.57
C MET A 164 9.81 1.00 4.84
N ALA A 165 8.94 1.99 5.04
CA ALA A 165 7.99 1.99 6.16
C ALA A 165 7.06 0.77 6.10
N VAL A 166 6.55 0.43 4.91
CA VAL A 166 5.74 -0.80 4.69
C VAL A 166 6.52 -2.05 5.07
N GLN A 167 7.78 -2.18 4.59
CA GLN A 167 8.63 -3.35 4.86
C GLN A 167 9.06 -3.44 6.33
N ALA A 168 9.22 -2.30 7.00
CA ALA A 168 9.51 -2.22 8.43
C ALA A 168 8.28 -2.50 9.31
N ASN A 169 7.10 -2.74 8.71
CA ASN A 169 5.80 -2.85 9.39
C ASN A 169 5.39 -1.60 10.18
N ASP A 170 5.88 -0.42 9.80
CA ASP A 170 5.48 0.87 10.35
C ASP A 170 4.35 1.46 9.50
N SER A 171 3.13 0.99 9.74
CA SER A 171 1.96 1.40 8.97
C SER A 171 1.60 2.87 9.16
N ASP A 172 1.81 3.44 10.35
CA ASP A 172 1.54 4.85 10.62
C ASP A 172 2.46 5.74 9.78
N LYS A 173 3.74 5.41 9.74
CA LYS A 173 4.72 6.12 8.92
C LYS A 173 4.46 5.95 7.42
N ALA A 174 4.09 4.75 6.98
CA ALA A 174 3.71 4.51 5.60
C ALA A 174 2.49 5.37 5.18
N ILE A 175 1.47 5.46 6.04
CA ILE A 175 0.29 6.31 5.82
C ILE A 175 0.70 7.79 5.69
N GLU A 176 1.56 8.29 6.58
CA GLU A 176 2.07 9.66 6.52
C GLU A 176 2.74 9.93 5.17
N LEU A 177 3.66 9.04 4.75
CA LEU A 177 4.47 9.25 3.54
C LEU A 177 3.65 9.08 2.25
N PHE A 178 2.75 8.09 2.16
CA PHE A 178 1.84 7.97 1.01
C PHE A 178 0.86 9.13 0.93
N SER A 179 0.40 9.68 2.05
CA SER A 179 -0.44 10.88 2.06
C SER A 179 0.30 12.09 1.47
N LYS A 180 1.58 12.29 1.81
CA LYS A 180 2.42 13.32 1.21
C LYS A 180 2.60 13.11 -0.30
N LEU A 181 2.76 11.86 -0.77
CA LEU A 181 2.85 11.55 -2.20
C LEU A 181 1.54 11.84 -2.94
N ILE A 182 0.40 11.53 -2.34
CA ILE A 182 -0.92 11.84 -2.89
C ILE A 182 -1.15 13.36 -2.97
N ASP A 183 -0.66 14.12 -2.00
CA ASP A 183 -0.73 15.59 -2.04
C ASP A 183 0.12 16.17 -3.19
N LEU A 184 1.20 15.51 -3.58
CA LEU A 184 2.07 15.90 -4.70
C LEU A 184 1.54 15.43 -6.06
N ASP A 185 0.95 14.24 -6.13
CA ASP A 185 0.32 13.68 -7.33
C ASP A 185 -0.93 12.88 -6.93
N SER A 186 -2.05 13.58 -6.85
CA SER A 186 -3.33 13.00 -6.44
C SER A 186 -3.94 12.05 -7.46
N SER A 187 -3.46 12.04 -8.70
CA SER A 187 -3.94 11.15 -9.76
C SER A 187 -3.24 9.79 -9.81
N ASN A 188 -2.18 9.62 -9.03
CA ASN A 188 -1.43 8.37 -8.98
C ASN A 188 -2.16 7.30 -8.17
N GLY A 189 -2.81 6.36 -8.87
CA GLY A 189 -3.59 5.29 -8.26
C GLY A 189 -2.79 4.33 -7.39
N ASP A 190 -1.49 4.14 -7.65
CA ASP A 190 -0.63 3.26 -6.84
C ASP A 190 -0.40 3.81 -5.43
N TYR A 191 -0.32 5.14 -5.28
CA TYR A 191 -0.21 5.78 -3.97
C TYR A 191 -1.48 5.58 -3.14
N HIS A 192 -2.65 5.78 -3.76
CA HIS A 192 -3.94 5.49 -3.12
C HIS A 192 -4.08 4.03 -2.75
N LEU A 193 -3.70 3.11 -3.64
CA LEU A 193 -3.75 1.67 -3.38
C LEU A 193 -2.87 1.29 -2.19
N SER A 194 -1.65 1.82 -2.14
CA SER A 194 -0.74 1.57 -1.03
C SER A 194 -1.28 2.09 0.31
N LEU A 195 -1.88 3.29 0.31
CA LEU A 195 -2.55 3.87 1.48
C LEU A 195 -3.71 2.99 1.98
N ILE A 196 -4.57 2.53 1.06
CA ILE A 196 -5.71 1.63 1.35
C ILE A 196 -5.22 0.34 1.99
N GLN A 197 -4.12 -0.23 1.50
CA GLN A 197 -3.53 -1.45 2.05
C GLN A 197 -3.05 -1.26 3.49
N GLN A 198 -2.51 -0.08 3.84
CA GLN A 198 -2.11 0.21 5.22
C GLN A 198 -3.32 0.31 6.15
N TYR A 199 -4.38 1.00 5.73
CA TYR A 199 -5.62 1.04 6.52
C TYR A 199 -6.26 -0.33 6.67
N SER A 200 -6.22 -1.17 5.63
CA SER A 200 -6.67 -2.56 5.70
C SER A 200 -5.87 -3.37 6.73
N LYS A 201 -4.55 -3.20 6.75
CA LYS A 201 -3.65 -3.87 7.71
C LYS A 201 -3.89 -3.44 9.16
N LEU A 202 -4.29 -2.18 9.36
CA LEU A 202 -4.65 -1.65 10.68
C LEU A 202 -6.11 -1.94 11.07
N GLU A 203 -6.85 -2.67 10.24
CA GLU A 203 -8.28 -2.95 10.42
C GLU A 203 -9.12 -1.66 10.61
N ASN A 204 -8.64 -0.54 10.02
CA ASN A 204 -9.33 0.75 10.07
C ASN A 204 -10.29 0.88 8.89
N ASP A 205 -11.43 0.21 8.97
CA ASP A 205 -12.41 0.13 7.89
C ASP A 205 -12.97 1.48 7.48
N GLN A 206 -13.11 2.44 8.40
CA GLN A 206 -13.63 3.77 8.08
C GLN A 206 -12.66 4.54 7.17
N GLU A 207 -11.37 4.60 7.53
CA GLU A 207 -10.37 5.29 6.73
C GLU A 207 -10.06 4.53 5.43
N ARG A 208 -10.10 3.20 5.46
CA ARG A 208 -10.02 2.36 4.27
C ARG A 208 -11.10 2.73 3.26
N PHE A 209 -12.35 2.84 3.71
CA PHE A 209 -13.48 3.22 2.84
C PHE A 209 -13.32 4.63 2.27
N ASN A 210 -12.94 5.60 3.11
CA ASN A 210 -12.69 6.97 2.69
C ASN A 210 -11.58 7.02 1.61
N ALA A 211 -10.50 6.28 1.81
CA ALA A 211 -9.38 6.21 0.88
C ALA A 211 -9.76 5.53 -0.45
N ILE A 212 -10.57 4.44 -0.42
CA ILE A 212 -11.12 3.80 -1.62
C ILE A 212 -11.93 4.82 -2.42
N LYS A 213 -12.88 5.51 -1.78
CA LYS A 213 -13.73 6.50 -2.43
C LYS A 213 -12.92 7.61 -3.09
N LYS A 214 -11.98 8.19 -2.36
CA LYS A 214 -11.12 9.26 -2.86
C LYS A 214 -10.21 8.77 -4.02
N GLY A 215 -9.62 7.60 -3.87
CA GLY A 215 -8.79 6.99 -4.91
C GLY A 215 -9.59 6.70 -6.19
N ARG A 216 -10.81 6.18 -6.07
CA ARG A 216 -11.71 5.93 -7.21
C ARG A 216 -12.17 7.21 -7.91
N GLU A 217 -12.35 8.30 -7.16
CA GLU A 217 -12.68 9.61 -7.72
C GLU A 217 -11.51 10.18 -8.53
N LEU A 218 -10.29 10.13 -8.01
CA LEU A 218 -9.11 10.77 -8.59
C LEU A 218 -8.38 9.91 -9.64
N ALA A 219 -8.45 8.58 -9.50
CA ALA A 219 -7.88 7.62 -10.44
C ALA A 219 -8.92 6.55 -10.86
N PRO A 220 -10.02 6.92 -11.56
CA PRO A 220 -11.20 6.07 -11.79
C PRO A 220 -10.91 4.81 -12.61
N ASN A 221 -9.89 4.82 -13.45
CA ASN A 221 -9.52 3.70 -14.31
C ASN A 221 -8.38 2.83 -13.74
N HIS A 222 -7.91 3.12 -12.52
CA HIS A 222 -6.84 2.34 -11.91
C HIS A 222 -7.36 0.99 -11.45
N THR A 223 -6.89 -0.09 -12.09
CA THR A 223 -7.41 -1.46 -11.91
C THR A 223 -7.34 -1.93 -10.46
N GLY A 224 -6.23 -1.67 -9.75
CA GLY A 224 -6.07 -2.04 -8.35
C GLY A 224 -7.14 -1.41 -7.44
N LEU A 225 -7.47 -0.14 -7.66
CA LEU A 225 -8.51 0.56 -6.88
C LEU A 225 -9.91 0.02 -7.18
N ILE A 226 -10.18 -0.34 -8.43
CA ILE A 226 -11.44 -0.99 -8.82
C ILE A 226 -11.60 -2.32 -8.07
N PHE A 227 -10.55 -3.15 -8.02
CA PHE A 227 -10.60 -4.41 -7.30
C PHE A 227 -10.70 -4.24 -5.78
N GLU A 228 -10.04 -3.25 -5.20
CA GLU A 228 -10.20 -2.95 -3.77
C GLU A 228 -11.63 -2.54 -3.41
N GLU A 229 -12.30 -1.75 -4.26
CA GLU A 229 -13.70 -1.38 -4.08
C GLU A 229 -14.63 -2.62 -4.17
N VAL A 230 -14.41 -3.48 -5.15
CA VAL A 230 -15.14 -4.75 -5.28
C VAL A 230 -14.96 -5.63 -4.04
N ASN A 231 -13.71 -5.81 -3.59
CA ASN A 231 -13.41 -6.62 -2.40
C ASN A 231 -14.03 -6.05 -1.12
N TYR A 232 -14.04 -4.72 -1.00
CA TYR A 232 -14.66 -4.03 0.13
C TYR A 232 -16.17 -4.31 0.21
N TYR A 233 -16.92 -4.10 -0.88
CA TYR A 233 -18.35 -4.33 -0.90
C TYR A 233 -18.72 -5.82 -0.83
N LEU A 234 -17.87 -6.70 -1.38
CA LEU A 234 -18.04 -8.14 -1.25
C LEU A 234 -17.94 -8.58 0.21
N ALA A 235 -16.97 -8.07 0.97
CA ALA A 235 -16.81 -8.37 2.39
C ALA A 235 -17.99 -7.89 3.24
N LEU A 236 -18.62 -6.79 2.87
CA LEU A 236 -19.82 -6.25 3.54
C LEU A 236 -21.12 -6.94 3.15
N ASN A 237 -21.12 -7.85 2.16
CA ASN A 237 -22.32 -8.40 1.53
C ASN A 237 -23.28 -7.31 1.01
N ASN A 238 -22.75 -6.13 0.64
CA ASN A 238 -23.54 -5.04 0.08
C ASN A 238 -23.67 -5.23 -1.43
N ASN A 239 -24.61 -6.08 -1.83
CA ASN A 239 -24.78 -6.54 -3.19
C ASN A 239 -25.14 -5.43 -4.19
N GLU A 240 -25.82 -4.37 -3.77
CA GLU A 240 -26.18 -3.26 -4.67
C GLU A 240 -24.96 -2.45 -5.07
N GLU A 241 -24.15 -2.00 -4.11
CA GLU A 241 -22.93 -1.26 -4.36
C GLU A 241 -21.86 -2.14 -5.02
N LEU A 242 -21.83 -3.42 -4.65
CA LEU A 242 -20.96 -4.42 -5.30
C LEU A 242 -21.25 -4.53 -6.79
N LEU A 243 -22.50 -4.52 -7.23
CA LEU A 243 -22.85 -4.58 -8.65
C LEU A 243 -22.34 -3.37 -9.43
N ILE A 244 -22.41 -2.18 -8.86
CA ILE A 244 -21.88 -0.95 -9.47
C ILE A 244 -20.36 -1.05 -9.67
N SER A 245 -19.67 -1.52 -8.64
CA SER A 245 -18.21 -1.70 -8.69
C SER A 245 -17.79 -2.80 -9.67
N LEU A 246 -18.56 -3.92 -9.71
CA LEU A 246 -18.33 -5.02 -10.66
C LEU A 246 -18.54 -4.61 -12.12
N GLU A 247 -19.47 -3.71 -12.43
CA GLU A 247 -19.63 -3.19 -13.78
C GLU A 247 -18.38 -2.44 -14.25
N SER A 248 -17.80 -1.63 -13.38
CA SER A 248 -16.54 -0.94 -13.64
C SER A 248 -15.37 -1.91 -13.80
N ALA A 249 -15.32 -2.94 -12.92
CA ALA A 249 -14.29 -3.98 -12.96
C ALA A 249 -14.35 -4.83 -14.23
N ILE A 250 -15.54 -5.26 -14.65
CA ILE A 250 -15.75 -6.03 -15.90
C ILE A 250 -15.36 -5.19 -17.12
N LYS A 251 -15.66 -3.89 -17.11
CA LYS A 251 -15.25 -2.99 -18.20
C LYS A 251 -13.71 -2.87 -18.28
N ALA A 252 -13.02 -2.88 -17.16
CA ALA A 252 -11.56 -2.83 -17.10
C ALA A 252 -10.89 -4.17 -17.44
N ALA A 253 -11.53 -5.29 -17.08
CA ALA A 253 -11.01 -6.64 -17.27
C ALA A 253 -12.14 -7.60 -17.74
N PRO A 254 -12.60 -7.49 -19.00
CA PRO A 254 -13.76 -8.23 -19.50
C PRO A 254 -13.56 -9.76 -19.55
N GLU A 255 -12.33 -10.23 -19.70
CA GLU A 255 -12.00 -11.66 -19.76
C GLU A 255 -11.72 -12.28 -18.36
N ASN A 256 -12.01 -11.55 -17.28
CA ASN A 256 -11.84 -12.09 -15.93
C ASN A 256 -13.11 -12.82 -15.48
N LYS A 257 -13.11 -14.16 -15.60
CA LYS A 257 -14.24 -15.04 -15.22
C LYS A 257 -14.74 -14.81 -13.78
N ILE A 258 -13.81 -14.45 -12.85
CA ILE A 258 -14.16 -14.26 -11.43
C ILE A 258 -15.09 -13.07 -11.24
N LEU A 259 -14.91 -11.99 -12.02
CA LEU A 259 -15.78 -10.82 -11.95
C LEU A 259 -17.19 -11.13 -12.43
N HIS A 260 -17.32 -11.89 -13.53
CA HIS A 260 -18.63 -12.33 -14.04
C HIS A 260 -19.31 -13.29 -13.07
N PHE A 261 -18.55 -14.20 -12.45
CA PHE A 261 -19.04 -15.09 -11.40
C PHE A 261 -19.54 -14.31 -10.18
N ALA A 262 -18.73 -13.36 -9.66
CA ALA A 262 -19.12 -12.50 -8.54
C ALA A 262 -20.38 -11.69 -8.86
N LYS A 263 -20.52 -11.17 -10.10
CA LYS A 263 -21.74 -10.49 -10.57
C LYS A 263 -22.94 -11.43 -10.54
N GLY A 264 -22.77 -12.66 -10.99
CA GLY A 264 -23.83 -13.69 -10.92
C GLY A 264 -24.26 -14.00 -9.50
N SER A 265 -23.32 -14.13 -8.57
CA SER A 265 -23.58 -14.39 -7.16
C SER A 265 -24.32 -13.23 -6.48
N ALA A 266 -23.86 -11.98 -6.68
CA ALA A 266 -24.55 -10.80 -6.16
C ALA A 266 -25.98 -10.67 -6.68
N LEU A 267 -26.18 -10.86 -8.00
CA LEU A 267 -27.52 -10.83 -8.62
C LEU A 267 -28.43 -11.96 -8.11
N GLY A 268 -27.86 -13.16 -7.93
CA GLY A 268 -28.59 -14.29 -7.35
C GLY A 268 -29.10 -13.99 -5.92
N SER A 269 -28.24 -13.42 -5.08
CA SER A 269 -28.57 -12.97 -3.73
C SER A 269 -29.72 -11.93 -3.72
N LEU A 270 -29.74 -11.05 -4.71
CA LEU A 270 -30.80 -10.06 -4.92
C LEU A 270 -32.04 -10.65 -5.62
N LYS A 271 -32.07 -11.96 -5.92
CA LYS A 271 -33.14 -12.66 -6.66
C LYS A 271 -33.37 -12.12 -8.09
N ARG A 272 -32.37 -11.48 -8.68
CA ARG A 272 -32.35 -11.02 -10.08
C ARG A 272 -31.91 -12.17 -10.99
N TYR A 273 -32.71 -13.23 -11.02
CA TYR A 273 -32.33 -14.56 -11.53
C TYR A 273 -31.90 -14.60 -13.00
N ASP A 274 -32.58 -13.87 -13.89
CA ASP A 274 -32.25 -13.85 -15.31
C ASP A 274 -30.90 -13.15 -15.55
N GLU A 275 -30.63 -12.10 -14.83
CA GLU A 275 -29.35 -11.38 -14.90
C GLU A 275 -28.22 -12.20 -14.28
N ALA A 276 -28.47 -12.86 -13.15
CA ALA A 276 -27.52 -13.79 -12.53
C ALA A 276 -27.13 -14.92 -13.49
N LYS A 277 -28.13 -15.53 -14.14
CA LYS A 277 -27.91 -16.53 -15.19
C LYS A 277 -26.99 -16.02 -16.30
N ALA A 278 -27.27 -14.82 -16.83
CA ALA A 278 -26.45 -14.22 -17.88
C ALA A 278 -25.01 -14.01 -17.44
N ALA A 279 -24.80 -13.56 -16.20
CA ALA A 279 -23.47 -13.34 -15.64
C ALA A 279 -22.70 -14.66 -15.46
N TYR A 280 -23.32 -15.73 -14.93
CA TYR A 280 -22.70 -17.04 -14.84
C TYR A 280 -22.35 -17.63 -16.20
N LEU A 281 -23.24 -17.49 -17.19
CA LEU A 281 -22.96 -17.91 -18.57
C LEU A 281 -21.79 -17.16 -19.19
N SER A 282 -21.62 -15.87 -18.87
CA SER A 282 -20.44 -15.10 -19.29
C SER A 282 -19.15 -15.67 -18.66
N ALA A 283 -19.18 -16.03 -17.37
CA ALA A 283 -18.05 -16.67 -16.73
C ALA A 283 -17.70 -18.03 -17.37
N ILE A 284 -18.70 -18.84 -17.69
CA ILE A 284 -18.54 -20.13 -18.38
C ILE A 284 -18.01 -19.96 -19.81
N ALA A 285 -18.43 -18.92 -20.51
CA ALA A 285 -17.92 -18.62 -21.86
C ALA A 285 -16.42 -18.30 -21.88
N ILE A 286 -15.90 -17.70 -20.79
CA ILE A 286 -14.48 -17.42 -20.61
C ILE A 286 -13.71 -18.68 -20.19
N ASP A 287 -14.30 -19.50 -19.33
CA ASP A 287 -13.71 -20.75 -18.86
C ASP A 287 -14.78 -21.86 -18.87
N VAL A 288 -14.71 -22.73 -19.85
CA VAL A 288 -15.68 -23.82 -20.09
C VAL A 288 -15.65 -24.93 -19.01
N ASP A 289 -14.63 -24.96 -18.19
CA ASP A 289 -14.50 -25.90 -17.06
C ASP A 289 -14.61 -25.16 -15.70
N TYR A 290 -15.27 -24.01 -15.66
CA TYR A 290 -15.44 -23.25 -14.43
C TYR A 290 -16.51 -23.87 -13.52
N PHE A 291 -16.10 -24.79 -12.67
CA PHE A 291 -16.93 -25.55 -11.74
C PHE A 291 -17.93 -24.69 -10.95
N ASP A 292 -17.43 -23.64 -10.29
CA ASP A 292 -18.27 -22.80 -9.41
C ASP A 292 -19.43 -22.14 -10.17
N ALA A 293 -19.19 -21.72 -11.41
CA ALA A 293 -20.22 -21.07 -12.22
C ALA A 293 -21.32 -22.06 -12.63
N TYR A 294 -20.95 -23.28 -13.00
CA TYR A 294 -21.94 -24.32 -13.30
C TYR A 294 -22.74 -24.72 -12.06
N ASN A 295 -22.07 -24.97 -10.93
CA ASN A 295 -22.72 -25.34 -9.70
C ASN A 295 -23.70 -24.25 -9.20
N ASN A 296 -23.28 -22.98 -9.21
CA ASN A 296 -24.12 -21.89 -8.80
C ASN A 296 -25.27 -21.60 -9.79
N LEU A 297 -25.05 -21.80 -11.10
CA LEU A 297 -26.11 -21.69 -12.08
C LEU A 297 -27.16 -22.78 -11.93
N GLY A 298 -26.75 -24.02 -11.63
CA GLY A 298 -27.67 -25.10 -11.26
C GLY A 298 -28.47 -24.76 -9.98
N SER A 299 -27.76 -24.35 -8.95
CA SER A 299 -28.36 -23.93 -7.67
C SER A 299 -29.34 -22.78 -7.81
N LEU A 300 -29.08 -21.82 -8.70
CA LEU A 300 -29.95 -20.69 -8.99
C LEU A 300 -31.37 -21.12 -9.43
N TYR A 301 -31.48 -22.20 -10.17
CA TYR A 301 -32.79 -22.76 -10.55
C TYR A 301 -33.45 -23.53 -9.38
N LEU A 302 -32.65 -24.20 -8.54
CA LEU A 302 -33.15 -24.87 -7.35
C LEU A 302 -33.69 -23.86 -6.34
N ASP A 303 -33.03 -22.74 -6.13
CA ASP A 303 -33.51 -21.66 -5.26
C ASP A 303 -34.84 -21.07 -5.73
N GLN A 304 -35.03 -20.93 -7.04
CA GLN A 304 -36.32 -20.50 -7.61
C GLN A 304 -37.44 -21.53 -7.37
N ALA A 305 -37.11 -22.80 -7.18
CA ALA A 305 -38.08 -23.85 -6.90
C ALA A 305 -38.56 -23.90 -5.41
N ILE A 306 -37.73 -23.39 -4.48
CA ILE A 306 -38.05 -23.41 -3.04
C ILE A 306 -39.42 -22.79 -2.73
N PRO A 307 -39.77 -21.57 -3.19
CA PRO A 307 -41.09 -20.99 -2.91
C PRO A 307 -42.26 -21.78 -3.48
N LEU A 308 -42.04 -22.55 -4.56
CA LEU A 308 -43.06 -23.41 -5.12
C LEU A 308 -43.30 -24.64 -4.23
N ILE A 309 -42.21 -25.20 -3.69
CA ILE A 309 -42.22 -26.34 -2.76
C ILE A 309 -42.97 -25.92 -1.47
N ASP A 310 -42.65 -24.76 -0.91
CA ASP A 310 -43.35 -24.25 0.28
C ASP A 310 -44.85 -24.07 0.05
N LYS A 311 -45.21 -23.54 -1.13
CA LYS A 311 -46.62 -23.42 -1.50
C LYS A 311 -47.29 -24.80 -1.64
N MET A 312 -46.60 -25.79 -2.20
CA MET A 312 -47.10 -27.18 -2.34
C MET A 312 -47.32 -27.83 -0.98
N ASN A 313 -46.39 -27.66 -0.03
CA ASN A 313 -46.46 -28.26 1.30
C ASN A 313 -47.59 -27.67 2.16
N ASN A 314 -48.06 -26.46 1.86
CA ASN A 314 -49.13 -25.77 2.58
C ASN A 314 -50.53 -26.01 1.99
N LEU A 315 -50.68 -26.88 0.96
CA LEU A 315 -51.98 -27.20 0.37
C LEU A 315 -52.72 -28.29 1.15
N GLY A 316 -54.04 -28.21 1.15
CA GLY A 316 -54.92 -29.25 1.72
C GLY A 316 -55.18 -30.39 0.73
N LEU A 317 -56.21 -31.21 1.05
CA LEU A 317 -56.60 -32.38 0.27
C LEU A 317 -57.80 -32.17 -0.65
N SER A 318 -58.30 -30.93 -0.78
CA SER A 318 -59.42 -30.65 -1.67
C SER A 318 -59.06 -30.87 -3.15
N GLN A 319 -60.08 -31.07 -3.99
CA GLN A 319 -59.87 -31.17 -5.43
C GLN A 319 -59.21 -29.90 -6.02
N ALA A 320 -59.56 -28.75 -5.48
CA ALA A 320 -58.96 -27.48 -5.86
C ALA A 320 -57.45 -27.44 -5.48
N ASP A 321 -57.12 -27.89 -4.27
CA ASP A 321 -55.71 -27.99 -3.80
C ASP A 321 -54.93 -28.99 -4.62
N GLN A 322 -55.52 -30.13 -5.00
CA GLN A 322 -54.86 -31.13 -5.86
C GLN A 322 -54.52 -30.57 -7.27
N LYS A 323 -55.44 -29.76 -7.87
CA LYS A 323 -55.16 -29.08 -9.13
C LYS A 323 -54.01 -28.07 -8.98
N LYS A 324 -54.00 -27.31 -7.90
CA LYS A 324 -52.97 -26.31 -7.59
C LYS A 324 -51.64 -27.00 -7.34
N TYR A 325 -51.63 -28.09 -6.58
CA TYR A 325 -50.43 -28.92 -6.35
C TYR A 325 -49.81 -29.39 -7.66
N ASN A 326 -50.63 -29.95 -8.58
CA ASN A 326 -50.11 -30.43 -9.87
C ASN A 326 -49.58 -29.31 -10.73
N SER A 327 -50.16 -28.11 -10.72
CA SER A 327 -49.67 -26.93 -11.40
C SER A 327 -48.32 -26.48 -10.83
N LEU A 328 -48.19 -26.38 -9.51
CA LEU A 328 -46.92 -26.00 -8.85
C LEU A 328 -45.82 -27.04 -9.07
N LYS A 329 -46.19 -28.34 -9.00
CA LYS A 329 -45.28 -29.45 -9.31
C LYS A 329 -44.73 -29.33 -10.76
N SER A 330 -45.60 -29.02 -11.70
CA SER A 330 -45.15 -28.80 -13.11
C SER A 330 -44.17 -27.63 -13.25
N GLN A 331 -44.44 -26.50 -12.58
CA GLN A 331 -43.54 -25.35 -12.57
C GLN A 331 -42.20 -25.70 -11.92
N ARG A 332 -42.19 -26.36 -10.77
CA ARG A 332 -40.99 -26.85 -10.10
C ARG A 332 -40.16 -27.77 -11.02
N ASN A 333 -40.83 -28.78 -11.63
CA ASN A 333 -40.14 -29.73 -12.51
C ASN A 333 -39.52 -29.04 -13.76
N LYS A 334 -40.14 -27.96 -14.25
CA LYS A 334 -39.53 -27.14 -15.31
C LYS A 334 -38.22 -26.48 -14.84
N LEU A 335 -38.20 -25.95 -13.62
CA LEU A 335 -36.97 -25.38 -13.03
C LEU A 335 -35.89 -26.46 -12.85
N TYR A 336 -36.27 -27.64 -12.36
CA TYR A 336 -35.34 -28.77 -12.20
C TYR A 336 -34.76 -29.24 -13.52
N LYS A 337 -35.57 -29.33 -14.59
CA LYS A 337 -35.09 -29.64 -15.93
C LYS A 337 -34.13 -28.59 -16.46
N ASN A 338 -34.30 -27.33 -16.08
CA ASN A 338 -33.36 -26.26 -16.44
C ASN A 338 -32.07 -26.32 -15.59
N ALA A 339 -32.13 -26.79 -14.34
CA ALA A 339 -30.96 -26.96 -13.46
C ALA A 339 -30.08 -28.14 -13.90
N GLN A 340 -30.72 -29.24 -14.34
CA GLN A 340 -30.06 -30.54 -14.57
C GLN A 340 -28.78 -30.43 -15.42
N PRO A 341 -28.78 -29.84 -16.64
CA PRO A 341 -27.59 -29.81 -17.49
C PRO A 341 -26.40 -29.09 -16.85
N TYR A 342 -26.66 -28.05 -16.04
CA TYR A 342 -25.60 -27.32 -15.35
C TYR A 342 -25.03 -28.13 -14.17
N LEU A 343 -25.89 -28.82 -13.41
CA LEU A 343 -25.44 -29.70 -12.34
C LEU A 343 -24.65 -30.90 -12.89
N GLU A 344 -25.08 -31.46 -14.03
CA GLU A 344 -24.36 -32.56 -14.72
C GLU A 344 -22.95 -32.09 -15.15
N GLU A 345 -22.82 -30.89 -15.73
CA GLU A 345 -21.50 -30.33 -16.07
C GLU A 345 -20.66 -30.06 -14.84
N ALA A 346 -21.21 -29.53 -13.77
CA ALA A 346 -20.50 -29.39 -12.50
C ALA A 346 -19.97 -30.74 -11.98
N VAL A 347 -20.80 -31.80 -12.04
CA VAL A 347 -20.39 -33.17 -11.67
C VAL A 347 -19.34 -33.73 -12.64
N ARG A 348 -19.40 -33.40 -13.93
CA ARG A 348 -18.36 -33.79 -14.90
C ARG A 348 -16.99 -33.20 -14.52
N ILE A 349 -16.98 -31.95 -14.07
CA ILE A 349 -15.75 -31.23 -13.70
C ILE A 349 -15.23 -31.69 -12.33
N ASN A 350 -16.14 -31.81 -11.35
CA ASN A 350 -15.81 -32.27 -10.01
C ASN A 350 -16.91 -33.21 -9.48
N ASN A 351 -16.63 -34.50 -9.47
CA ASN A 351 -17.55 -35.55 -9.05
C ASN A 351 -17.38 -35.99 -7.58
N THR A 352 -16.61 -35.25 -6.78
CA THR A 352 -16.34 -35.61 -5.37
C THR A 352 -17.21 -34.83 -4.39
N GLU A 353 -17.94 -33.82 -4.84
CA GLU A 353 -18.79 -32.96 -4.02
C GLU A 353 -20.12 -33.65 -3.68
N VAL A 354 -20.21 -34.20 -2.46
CA VAL A 354 -21.39 -34.98 -2.00
C VAL A 354 -22.68 -34.16 -2.05
N GLN A 355 -22.63 -32.87 -1.75
CA GLN A 355 -23.82 -32.00 -1.78
C GLN A 355 -24.35 -31.81 -3.20
N LEU A 356 -23.46 -31.55 -4.16
CA LEU A 356 -23.79 -31.43 -5.58
C LEU A 356 -24.39 -32.75 -6.12
N LEU A 357 -23.79 -33.90 -5.81
CA LEU A 357 -24.29 -35.19 -6.22
C LEU A 357 -25.69 -35.49 -5.64
N ASN A 358 -25.95 -35.16 -4.38
CA ASN A 358 -27.28 -35.29 -3.80
C ASN A 358 -28.28 -34.37 -4.50
N ALA A 359 -27.94 -33.13 -4.76
CA ALA A 359 -28.80 -32.19 -5.47
C ALA A 359 -29.14 -32.70 -6.88
N LEU A 360 -28.13 -33.18 -7.65
CA LEU A 360 -28.38 -33.75 -8.98
C LEU A 360 -29.22 -35.02 -8.90
N LYS A 361 -28.96 -35.93 -7.95
CA LYS A 361 -29.75 -37.15 -7.76
C LYS A 361 -31.22 -36.82 -7.49
N ASP A 362 -31.52 -35.81 -6.65
CA ASP A 362 -32.88 -35.38 -6.35
C ASP A 362 -33.55 -34.74 -7.56
N VAL A 363 -32.83 -33.93 -8.33
CA VAL A 363 -33.31 -33.37 -9.60
C VAL A 363 -33.68 -34.49 -10.57
N CYS A 364 -32.80 -35.46 -10.79
CA CYS A 364 -33.05 -36.58 -11.70
C CYS A 364 -34.27 -37.43 -11.27
N TYR A 365 -34.40 -37.68 -9.94
CA TYR A 365 -35.58 -38.37 -9.40
C TYR A 365 -36.87 -37.61 -9.65
N GLN A 366 -36.90 -36.31 -9.42
CA GLN A 366 -38.07 -35.44 -9.56
C GLN A 366 -38.46 -35.17 -11.03
N THR A 367 -37.53 -35.33 -11.95
CA THR A 367 -37.74 -35.18 -13.40
C THR A 367 -38.01 -36.52 -14.12
N ASP A 368 -38.04 -37.60 -13.38
CA ASP A 368 -38.22 -38.98 -13.86
C ASP A 368 -37.06 -39.47 -14.80
N ASP A 369 -35.86 -38.89 -14.62
CA ASP A 369 -34.64 -39.32 -15.34
C ASP A 369 -33.93 -40.43 -14.56
N ILE A 370 -34.34 -41.66 -14.85
CA ILE A 370 -33.84 -42.87 -14.15
C ILE A 370 -32.37 -43.11 -14.45
N GLU A 371 -31.87 -42.78 -15.63
CA GLU A 371 -30.49 -43.02 -16.02
C GLU A 371 -29.56 -42.07 -15.26
N CYS A 372 -29.83 -40.80 -15.26
CA CYS A 372 -29.16 -39.79 -14.46
C CYS A 372 -29.16 -40.16 -12.97
N TRP A 373 -30.30 -40.54 -12.43
CA TRP A 373 -30.44 -40.96 -11.02
C TRP A 373 -29.51 -42.11 -10.68
N LYS A 374 -29.50 -43.22 -11.49
CA LYS A 374 -28.63 -44.35 -11.28
C LYS A 374 -27.16 -43.96 -11.29
N LYS A 375 -26.73 -43.26 -12.34
CA LYS A 375 -25.34 -42.79 -12.48
C LYS A 375 -24.87 -41.99 -11.28
N THR A 376 -25.68 -41.03 -10.85
CA THR A 376 -25.34 -40.16 -9.71
C THR A 376 -25.33 -40.91 -8.38
N ASN A 377 -26.30 -41.87 -8.19
CA ASN A 377 -26.32 -42.68 -7.00
C ASN A 377 -25.13 -43.66 -6.91
N ASP A 378 -24.62 -44.18 -8.04
CA ASP A 378 -23.44 -45.00 -8.06
C ASP A 378 -22.16 -44.23 -7.77
N LEU A 379 -22.04 -42.97 -8.23
CA LEU A 379 -20.97 -42.09 -7.82
C LEU A 379 -20.97 -41.80 -6.31
N LEU A 380 -22.14 -41.56 -5.72
CA LEU A 380 -22.26 -41.38 -4.26
C LEU A 380 -21.81 -42.60 -3.47
N LYS A 381 -22.14 -43.83 -3.92
CA LYS A 381 -21.69 -45.07 -3.29
C LYS A 381 -20.17 -45.28 -3.38
N GLN A 382 -19.51 -44.76 -4.44
CA GLN A 382 -18.07 -44.85 -4.60
C GLN A 382 -17.31 -43.93 -3.64
N ILE A 383 -17.87 -42.74 -3.37
CA ILE A 383 -17.25 -41.76 -2.46
C ILE A 383 -17.46 -42.16 -0.99
N SER A 384 -18.55 -42.89 -0.69
CA SER A 384 -18.89 -43.32 0.67
C SER A 384 -18.14 -44.58 1.15
N LYS A 385 -17.27 -45.15 0.32
CA LYS A 385 -16.39 -46.27 0.63
C LYS A 385 -14.98 -45.78 0.95
#